data_5261c79557a89cc2d7b17f8c02109f64
#
_entry.id   5261c79557a89cc2d7b17f8c02109f64
#
_cell.length_a   1.000
_cell.length_b   1.000
_cell.length_c   1.000
_cell.angle_alpha   90.00
_cell.angle_beta   90.00
_cell.angle_gamma   90.00
#
_symmetry.space_group_name_H-M   'P 1'
#
loop_
_entity.id
_entity.type
_entity.pdbx_description
1 polymer ?
#
loop_
_entity_poly.entity_id
_entity_poly.type
_entity_poly.pdbx_seq_one_letter_code
_entity_poly.pdbx_strand_id
1 'polypeptide(L)'
;MLGSCSSKIRAEVANACKLVFQAADLHEARRRLAEFGKRFAKSAPKALECLEAGFDDAMAVMALPEKYRKRLRTTNMQERLNEEIRRRERVIRIFPNDESALRLIGALLAEQNEAWLERKYLDMQEYHEWAAARAANRECGAIAALST
;
A
#
# COMPACT_ATOMS: atom_id res chain seq x y z
N MET A 1 5.47 8.81 10.95
CA MET A 1 5.21 7.92 12.10
C MET A 1 6.45 7.64 12.94
N LEU A 2 7.48 6.96 12.45
CA LEU A 2 8.67 6.60 13.24
C LEU A 2 9.56 7.80 13.66
N GLY A 3 9.52 8.91 12.93
CA GLY A 3 10.28 10.12 13.26
C GLY A 3 9.85 10.81 14.55
N SER A 4 8.64 10.57 15.03
CA SER A 4 8.10 11.14 16.27
C SER A 4 8.33 10.27 17.52
N CYS A 5 9.01 9.13 17.38
CA CYS A 5 9.31 8.22 18.48
C CYS A 5 10.71 8.44 19.03
N SER A 6 10.88 8.27 20.36
CA SER A 6 12.21 8.18 20.97
C SER A 6 13.03 7.05 20.34
N SER A 7 14.34 7.25 20.18
CA SER A 7 15.24 6.26 19.57
C SER A 7 15.19 4.89 20.26
N LYS A 8 15.00 4.87 21.58
CA LYS A 8 14.95 3.65 22.39
C LYS A 8 13.77 2.75 22.08
N ILE A 9 12.60 3.31 21.75
CA ILE A 9 11.37 2.54 21.50
C ILE A 9 11.06 2.41 20.00
N ARG A 10 11.83 3.08 19.13
CA ARG A 10 11.58 3.10 17.68
C ARG A 10 11.55 1.70 17.05
N ALA A 11 12.47 0.84 17.44
CA ALA A 11 12.54 -0.53 16.94
C ALA A 11 11.32 -1.37 17.37
N GLU A 12 10.88 -1.21 18.62
CA GLU A 12 9.69 -1.91 19.13
C GLU A 12 8.41 -1.44 18.43
N VAL A 13 8.25 -0.13 18.28
CA VAL A 13 7.13 0.47 17.55
C VAL A 13 7.11 -0.01 16.10
N ALA A 14 8.28 -0.04 15.43
CA ALA A 14 8.38 -0.51 14.05
C ALA A 14 8.00 -1.99 13.92
N ASN A 15 8.46 -2.84 14.84
CA ASN A 15 8.12 -4.26 14.84
C ASN A 15 6.63 -4.48 15.11
N ALA A 16 6.05 -3.78 16.07
CA ALA A 16 4.63 -3.85 16.36
C ALA A 16 3.77 -3.37 15.19
N CYS A 17 4.16 -2.29 14.50
CA CYS A 17 3.51 -1.85 13.27
C CYS A 17 3.57 -2.90 12.17
N LYS A 18 4.72 -3.55 11.95
CA LYS A 18 4.84 -4.63 10.98
C LYS A 18 3.84 -5.76 11.24
N LEU A 19 3.65 -6.12 12.50
CA LEU A 19 2.70 -7.15 12.89
C LEU A 19 1.25 -6.77 12.54
N VAL A 20 0.86 -5.50 12.70
CA VAL A 20 -0.46 -5.00 12.29
C VAL A 20 -0.64 -5.19 10.78
N PHE A 21 0.34 -4.78 9.98
CA PHE A 21 0.29 -4.89 8.52
C PHE A 21 0.45 -6.32 7.99
N GLN A 22 0.97 -7.24 8.78
CA GLN A 22 1.10 -8.67 8.44
C GLN A 22 -0.11 -9.51 8.84
N ALA A 23 -1.19 -8.90 9.32
CA ALA A 23 -2.41 -9.62 9.64
C ALA A 23 -2.98 -10.34 8.41
N ALA A 24 -3.58 -11.50 8.63
CA ALA A 24 -4.18 -12.31 7.57
C ALA A 24 -5.47 -11.67 7.04
N ASP A 25 -6.26 -11.07 7.92
CA ASP A 25 -7.52 -10.43 7.61
C ASP A 25 -7.70 -9.10 8.37
N LEU A 26 -8.77 -8.37 8.01
CA LEU A 26 -9.09 -7.07 8.59
C LEU A 26 -9.44 -7.16 10.08
N HIS A 27 -10.08 -8.25 10.50
CA HIS A 27 -10.46 -8.45 11.90
C HIS A 27 -9.22 -8.61 12.79
N GLU A 28 -8.27 -9.44 12.34
CA GLU A 28 -6.99 -9.61 13.02
C GLU A 28 -6.18 -8.32 13.01
N ALA A 29 -6.18 -7.57 11.90
CA ALA A 29 -5.49 -6.28 11.82
C ALA A 29 -6.02 -5.28 12.85
N ARG A 30 -7.35 -5.19 13.01
CA ARG A 30 -7.97 -4.34 14.02
C ARG A 30 -7.66 -4.79 15.44
N ARG A 31 -7.64 -6.08 15.71
CA ARG A 31 -7.24 -6.61 17.01
C ARG A 31 -5.81 -6.22 17.34
N ARG A 32 -4.88 -6.41 16.40
CA ARG A 32 -3.46 -6.03 16.56
C ARG A 32 -3.27 -4.52 16.72
N LEU A 33 -4.08 -3.70 16.04
CA LEU A 33 -4.10 -2.25 16.23
C LEU A 33 -4.51 -1.89 17.66
N ALA A 34 -5.56 -2.53 18.20
CA ALA A 34 -5.98 -2.31 19.57
C ALA A 34 -4.92 -2.73 20.59
N GLU A 35 -4.21 -3.83 20.36
CA GLU A 35 -3.06 -4.25 21.18
C GLU A 35 -1.92 -3.25 21.10
N PHE A 36 -1.62 -2.73 19.91
CA PHE A 36 -0.65 -1.66 19.69
C PHE A 36 -1.03 -0.41 20.50
N GLY A 37 -2.30 0.01 20.45
CA GLY A 37 -2.80 1.14 21.23
C GLY A 37 -2.60 0.96 22.73
N LYS A 38 -2.98 -0.20 23.30
CA LYS A 38 -2.77 -0.51 24.72
C LYS A 38 -1.29 -0.42 25.13
N ARG A 39 -0.39 -0.89 24.27
CA ARG A 39 1.05 -0.94 24.56
C ARG A 39 1.73 0.41 24.42
N PHE A 40 1.38 1.19 23.41
CA PHE A 40 2.13 2.39 23.03
C PHE A 40 1.40 3.72 23.26
N ALA A 41 0.16 3.72 23.79
CA ALA A 41 -0.59 4.94 24.05
C ALA A 41 0.19 5.97 24.89
N LYS A 42 0.94 5.52 25.91
CA LYS A 42 1.72 6.40 26.79
C LYS A 42 3.12 6.72 26.25
N SER A 43 3.75 5.76 25.57
CA SER A 43 5.16 5.86 25.15
C SER A 43 5.34 6.44 23.74
N ALA A 44 4.35 6.31 22.86
CA ALA A 44 4.40 6.79 21.49
C ALA A 44 3.01 7.27 20.97
N PRO A 45 2.34 8.23 21.63
CA PRO A 45 0.98 8.65 21.29
C PRO A 45 0.86 9.16 19.85
N LYS A 46 1.83 9.94 19.37
CA LYS A 46 1.86 10.43 17.98
C LYS A 46 1.99 9.31 16.94
N ALA A 47 2.67 8.21 17.27
CA ALA A 47 2.78 7.07 16.37
C ALA A 47 1.45 6.31 16.30
N LEU A 48 0.74 6.19 17.43
CA LEU A 48 -0.61 5.60 17.49
C LEU A 48 -1.59 6.42 16.67
N GLU A 49 -1.67 7.72 16.90
CA GLU A 49 -2.54 8.65 16.17
C GLU A 49 -2.32 8.56 14.65
N CYS A 50 -1.06 8.57 14.22
CA CYS A 50 -0.73 8.45 12.81
C CYS A 50 -1.13 7.08 12.23
N LEU A 51 -0.99 6.00 13.02
CA LEU A 51 -1.39 4.66 12.59
C LEU A 51 -2.90 4.52 12.51
N GLU A 52 -3.64 5.05 13.48
CA GLU A 52 -5.11 5.04 13.49
C GLU A 52 -5.69 5.87 12.34
N ALA A 53 -5.16 7.07 12.12
CA ALA A 53 -5.62 7.94 11.03
C ALA A 53 -5.44 7.33 9.64
N GLY A 54 -4.36 6.56 9.41
CA GLY A 54 -4.10 5.91 8.11
C GLY A 54 -4.50 4.44 8.04
N PHE A 55 -5.12 3.89 9.08
CA PHE A 55 -5.35 2.43 9.17
C PHE A 55 -6.32 1.93 8.10
N ASP A 56 -7.46 2.57 7.93
CA ASP A 56 -8.48 2.10 7.00
C ASP A 56 -8.00 2.21 5.55
N ASP A 57 -7.28 3.26 5.19
CA ASP A 57 -6.67 3.42 3.86
C ASP A 57 -5.62 2.34 3.61
N ALA A 58 -4.74 2.10 4.58
CA ALA A 58 -3.70 1.08 4.47
C ALA A 58 -4.28 -0.34 4.41
N MET A 59 -5.42 -0.59 5.06
CA MET A 59 -6.11 -1.87 5.05
C MET A 59 -7.09 -2.04 3.90
N ALA A 60 -7.36 -1.03 3.09
CA ALA A 60 -8.24 -1.13 1.92
C ALA A 60 -7.83 -2.27 0.98
N VAL A 61 -6.52 -2.53 0.85
CA VAL A 61 -5.98 -3.64 0.07
C VAL A 61 -6.43 -5.02 0.57
N MET A 62 -6.85 -5.16 1.84
CA MET A 62 -7.36 -6.41 2.41
C MET A 62 -8.72 -6.83 1.82
N ALA A 63 -9.44 -5.90 1.21
CA ALA A 63 -10.67 -6.20 0.48
C ALA A 63 -10.43 -6.97 -0.82
N LEU A 64 -9.19 -7.12 -1.26
CA LEU A 64 -8.80 -7.79 -2.50
C LEU A 64 -8.33 -9.23 -2.25
N PRO A 65 -8.33 -10.10 -3.28
CA PRO A 65 -7.72 -11.41 -3.20
C PRO A 65 -6.24 -11.35 -2.81
N GLU A 66 -5.76 -12.36 -2.11
CA GLU A 66 -4.38 -12.39 -1.59
C GLU A 66 -3.32 -12.19 -2.67
N LYS A 67 -3.54 -12.71 -3.87
CA LYS A 67 -2.68 -12.57 -5.05
C LYS A 67 -2.40 -11.10 -5.40
N TYR A 68 -3.43 -10.24 -5.27
CA TYR A 68 -3.31 -8.79 -5.55
C TYR A 68 -2.72 -8.03 -4.37
N ARG A 69 -3.04 -8.44 -3.14
CA ARG A 69 -2.57 -7.78 -1.91
C ARG A 69 -1.05 -7.64 -1.89
N LYS A 70 -0.31 -8.71 -2.23
CA LYS A 70 1.15 -8.73 -2.24
C LYS A 70 1.74 -7.69 -3.19
N ARG A 71 1.14 -7.49 -4.35
CA ARG A 71 1.60 -6.53 -5.37
C ARG A 71 1.24 -5.09 -5.03
N LEU A 72 0.08 -4.87 -4.42
CA LEU A 72 -0.44 -3.54 -4.09
C LEU A 72 0.03 -3.00 -2.73
N ARG A 73 0.62 -3.84 -1.89
CA ARG A 73 1.21 -3.42 -0.60
C ARG A 73 2.56 -2.73 -0.74
N THR A 74 3.19 -2.76 -1.89
CA THR A 74 4.54 -2.24 -2.08
C THR A 74 4.56 -1.17 -3.17
N THR A 75 5.39 -0.17 -2.97
CA THR A 75 5.67 0.90 -3.92
C THR A 75 6.87 0.58 -4.82
N ASN A 76 7.31 -0.68 -4.87
CA ASN A 76 8.53 -1.11 -5.56
C ASN A 76 8.58 -0.68 -7.03
N MET A 77 7.44 -0.67 -7.74
CA MET A 77 7.40 -0.19 -9.13
C MET A 77 7.69 1.30 -9.22
N GLN A 78 7.11 2.08 -8.31
CA GLN A 78 7.30 3.52 -8.25
C GLN A 78 8.72 3.87 -7.78
N GLU A 79 9.27 3.11 -6.85
CA GLU A 79 10.66 3.26 -6.40
C GLU A 79 11.64 3.01 -7.56
N ARG A 80 11.45 1.93 -8.33
CA ARG A 80 12.26 1.64 -9.52
C ARG A 80 12.15 2.73 -10.57
N LEU A 81 10.95 3.25 -10.82
CA LEU A 81 10.75 4.36 -11.75
C LEU A 81 11.50 5.61 -11.27
N ASN A 82 11.40 5.94 -9.99
CA ASN A 82 12.12 7.06 -9.40
C ASN A 82 13.66 6.87 -9.46
N GLU A 83 14.14 5.65 -9.27
CA GLU A 83 15.57 5.33 -9.43
C GLU A 83 16.04 5.52 -10.87
N GLU A 84 15.23 5.11 -11.85
CA GLU A 84 15.55 5.28 -13.26
C GLU A 84 15.56 6.77 -13.66
N ILE A 85 14.60 7.57 -13.20
CA ILE A 85 14.60 9.02 -13.38
C ILE A 85 15.88 9.64 -12.82
N ARG A 86 16.22 9.30 -11.56
CA ARG A 86 17.45 9.80 -10.92
C ARG A 86 18.72 9.34 -11.63
N ARG A 87 18.72 8.13 -12.17
CA ARG A 87 19.86 7.62 -12.95
C ARG A 87 20.11 8.47 -14.20
N ARG A 88 19.04 8.82 -14.92
CA ARG A 88 19.12 9.67 -16.12
C ARG A 88 19.49 11.12 -15.78
N GLU A 89 18.90 11.66 -14.73
CA GLU A 89 19.21 13.00 -14.22
C GLU A 89 20.69 13.17 -13.87
N ARG A 90 21.30 12.19 -13.20
CA ARG A 90 22.72 12.23 -12.83
C ARG A 90 23.67 12.30 -14.02
N VAL A 91 23.30 11.79 -15.18
CA VAL A 91 24.10 11.85 -16.41
C VAL A 91 24.13 13.26 -16.97
N ILE A 92 22.99 13.98 -16.87
CA ILE A 92 22.84 15.32 -17.46
C ILE A 92 23.38 16.42 -16.53
N ARG A 93 23.33 16.18 -15.21
CA ARG A 93 23.80 17.04 -14.12
C ARG A 93 23.14 18.41 -14.02
N ILE A 94 22.98 19.16 -15.12
CA ILE A 94 22.37 20.48 -15.14
C ILE A 94 21.46 20.57 -16.36
N PHE A 95 20.18 20.90 -16.10
CA PHE A 95 19.21 21.21 -17.14
C PHE A 95 19.28 22.71 -17.47
N PRO A 96 19.29 23.10 -18.74
CA PRO A 96 19.33 24.52 -19.13
C PRO A 96 18.01 25.24 -18.76
N ASN A 97 16.90 24.55 -18.73
CA ASN A 97 15.58 25.05 -18.34
C ASN A 97 14.65 23.90 -17.93
N ASP A 98 13.51 24.25 -17.31
CA ASP A 98 12.50 23.31 -16.83
C ASP A 98 11.88 22.50 -17.98
N GLU A 99 11.73 23.08 -19.16
CA GLU A 99 11.20 22.38 -20.34
C GLU A 99 12.10 21.24 -20.79
N SER A 100 13.42 21.39 -20.68
CA SER A 100 14.38 20.32 -20.99
C SER A 100 14.27 19.17 -20.01
N ALA A 101 14.08 19.47 -18.73
CA ALA A 101 13.84 18.46 -17.69
C ALA A 101 12.52 17.72 -17.94
N LEU A 102 11.45 18.45 -18.22
CA LEU A 102 10.14 17.87 -18.51
C LEU A 102 10.14 16.99 -19.77
N ARG A 103 10.85 17.41 -20.83
CA ARG A 103 10.99 16.61 -22.05
C ARG A 103 11.72 15.28 -21.79
N LEU A 104 12.80 15.31 -21.03
CA LEU A 104 13.54 14.08 -20.70
C LEU A 104 12.68 13.14 -19.84
N ILE A 105 12.08 13.67 -18.76
CA ILE A 105 11.24 12.87 -17.87
C ILE A 105 10.02 12.34 -18.64
N GLY A 106 9.40 13.17 -19.47
CA GLY A 106 8.25 12.77 -20.29
C GLY A 106 8.60 11.65 -21.27
N ALA A 107 9.75 11.74 -21.96
CA ALA A 107 10.21 10.68 -22.86
C ALA A 107 10.48 9.37 -22.12
N LEU A 108 11.10 9.43 -20.94
CA LEU A 108 11.35 8.26 -20.09
C LEU A 108 10.07 7.63 -19.58
N LEU A 109 9.10 8.44 -19.18
CA LEU A 109 7.78 7.94 -18.73
C LEU A 109 7.00 7.30 -19.88
N ALA A 110 7.10 7.85 -21.10
CA ALA A 110 6.49 7.26 -22.29
C ALA A 110 7.11 5.88 -22.61
N GLU A 111 8.45 5.78 -22.62
CA GLU A 111 9.17 4.52 -22.80
C GLU A 111 8.76 3.47 -21.75
N GLN A 112 8.66 3.87 -20.48
CA GLN A 112 8.22 2.96 -19.41
C GLN A 112 6.75 2.57 -19.56
N ASN A 113 5.90 3.47 -19.99
CA ASN A 113 4.49 3.19 -20.22
C ASN A 113 4.30 2.16 -21.34
N GLU A 114 5.03 2.28 -22.45
CA GLU A 114 5.02 1.28 -23.53
C GLU A 114 5.44 -0.10 -23.02
N ALA A 115 6.54 -0.17 -22.26
CA ALA A 115 7.02 -1.42 -21.66
C ALA A 115 6.01 -2.02 -20.65
N TRP A 116 5.22 -1.19 -19.99
CA TRP A 116 4.20 -1.65 -19.05
C TRP A 116 2.91 -2.09 -19.73
N LEU A 117 2.54 -1.50 -20.84
CA LEU A 117 1.38 -1.92 -21.64
C LEU A 117 1.53 -3.36 -22.16
N GLU A 118 2.75 -3.78 -22.45
CA GLU A 118 3.05 -5.16 -22.86
C GLU A 118 3.01 -6.17 -21.70
N ARG A 119 3.12 -5.69 -20.45
CA ARG A 119 3.16 -6.53 -19.25
C ARG A 119 1.83 -6.51 -18.51
N LYS A 120 1.13 -7.63 -18.45
CA LYS A 120 -0.02 -7.79 -17.54
C LYS A 120 0.46 -7.84 -16.08
N TYR A 121 0.48 -6.68 -15.43
CA TYR A 121 0.86 -6.60 -14.01
C TYR A 121 -0.21 -7.18 -13.09
N LEU A 122 -1.48 -6.91 -13.40
CA LEU A 122 -2.65 -7.47 -12.72
C LEU A 122 -3.56 -8.10 -13.76
N ASP A 123 -3.97 -9.35 -13.53
CA ASP A 123 -5.00 -9.98 -14.33
C ASP A 123 -6.37 -9.54 -13.84
N MET A 124 -6.98 -8.59 -14.55
CA MET A 124 -8.27 -8.03 -14.15
C MET A 124 -9.43 -9.00 -14.39
N GLN A 125 -9.27 -10.01 -15.24
CA GLN A 125 -10.31 -11.00 -15.47
C GLN A 125 -10.55 -11.85 -14.20
N GLU A 126 -9.49 -12.36 -13.60
CA GLU A 126 -9.57 -13.07 -12.31
C GLU A 126 -10.20 -12.20 -11.21
N TYR A 127 -9.91 -10.89 -11.22
CA TYR A 127 -10.53 -9.96 -10.27
C TYR A 127 -12.04 -9.85 -10.48
N HIS A 128 -12.51 -9.74 -11.72
CA HIS A 128 -13.95 -9.66 -12.02
C HIS A 128 -14.67 -10.94 -11.62
N GLU A 129 -14.11 -12.11 -11.90
CA GLU A 129 -14.66 -13.40 -11.49
C GLU A 129 -14.76 -13.50 -9.97
N TRP A 130 -13.70 -13.13 -9.26
CA TRP A 130 -13.70 -13.11 -7.79
C TRP A 130 -14.71 -12.10 -7.23
N ALA A 131 -14.82 -10.91 -7.80
CA ALA A 131 -15.75 -9.88 -7.36
C ALA A 131 -17.20 -10.33 -7.56
N ALA A 132 -17.51 -10.96 -8.70
CA ALA A 132 -18.83 -11.52 -8.98
C ALA A 132 -19.20 -12.64 -8.01
N ALA A 133 -18.28 -13.57 -7.73
CA ALA A 133 -18.49 -14.64 -6.76
C ALA A 133 -18.74 -14.09 -5.35
N ARG A 134 -18.03 -13.04 -4.96
CA ARG A 134 -18.21 -12.38 -3.65
C ARG A 134 -19.53 -11.62 -3.56
N ALA A 135 -20.00 -11.01 -4.62
CA ALA A 135 -21.29 -10.35 -4.68
C ALA A 135 -22.42 -11.38 -4.51
N ALA A 136 -22.39 -12.48 -5.27
CA ALA A 136 -23.35 -13.57 -5.16
C ALA A 136 -23.41 -14.18 -3.74
N ASN A 137 -22.27 -14.38 -3.09
CA ASN A 137 -22.22 -14.88 -1.71
C ASN A 137 -22.80 -13.89 -0.68
N ARG A 138 -22.66 -12.58 -0.91
CA ARG A 138 -23.26 -11.56 -0.04
C ARG A 138 -24.78 -11.55 -0.16
N GLU A 139 -25.32 -11.66 -1.36
CA GLU A 139 -26.74 -11.72 -1.63
C GLU A 139 -27.35 -12.99 -1.01
N CYS A 140 -26.70 -14.13 -1.19
CA CYS A 140 -27.14 -15.39 -0.59
C CYS A 140 -27.13 -15.34 0.96
N GLY A 141 -26.10 -14.73 1.56
CA GLY A 141 -26.03 -14.53 3.02
C GLY A 141 -27.09 -13.57 3.54
N ALA A 142 -27.43 -12.52 2.79
CA ALA A 142 -28.49 -11.57 3.15
C ALA A 142 -29.88 -12.22 3.11
N ILE A 143 -30.15 -13.06 2.12
CA ILE A 143 -31.42 -13.81 1.98
C ILE A 143 -31.57 -14.83 3.12
N ALA A 144 -30.48 -15.53 3.48
CA ALA A 144 -30.50 -16.48 4.59
C ALA A 144 -30.77 -15.82 5.95
N ALA A 145 -30.27 -14.58 6.15
CA ALA A 145 -30.51 -13.81 7.38
C ALA A 145 -31.92 -13.22 7.50
N LEU A 146 -32.66 -13.11 6.38
CA LEU A 146 -34.07 -12.64 6.36
C LEU A 146 -35.08 -13.78 6.53
N SER A 147 -34.62 -15.02 6.46
CA SER A 147 -35.48 -16.22 6.58
C SER A 147 -35.43 -16.88 7.97
N THR A 148 -34.77 -16.23 8.96
CA THR A 148 -34.71 -16.68 10.36
C THR A 148 -35.42 -15.69 11.25
#